data_ff70a3bae0b9f6f658f8c49575e0b009
#
_entry.id   ff70a3bae0b9f6f658f8c49575e0b009
#
_cell.length_a   1.000
_cell.length_b   1.000
_cell.length_c   1.000
_cell.angle_alpha   90.00
_cell.angle_beta   90.00
_cell.angle_gamma   90.00
#
_symmetry.space_group_name_H-M   'P 1'
#
loop_
_entity.id
_entity.type
_entity.pdbx_description
1 polymer ?
#
loop_
_entity_poly.entity_id
_entity_poly.type
_entity_poly.pdbx_seq_one_letter_code
_entity_poly.pdbx_strand_id
1 'polypeptide(L)'
;QRLFREFGVNHINGYTKLYKKGKTGATDGVYPTEPLPHLFLISDEFAELKANEPEFMNELVSTARIGRSLGVHLILATQKPSGVVNEQIWSNSRFKIALKVAEPADSKEVIKTPDAASITLPGRGYLQVGNNEIYELFQTAYSGAKYVPDEAQNTAKVDDRIWLINHLGQA
;
A
#
# COMPACT_ATOMS: atom_id res chain seq x y z
N GLN A 1 -11.43 -10.72 -15.09
CA GLN A 1 -12.10 -12.02 -14.84
C GLN A 1 -12.25 -12.86 -16.12
N ARG A 2 -12.68 -12.29 -17.25
CA ARG A 2 -12.82 -13.05 -18.50
C ARG A 2 -11.51 -13.69 -18.92
N LEU A 3 -10.43 -12.91 -18.95
CA LEU A 3 -9.08 -13.38 -19.26
C LEU A 3 -8.63 -14.55 -18.37
N PHE A 4 -8.92 -14.48 -17.07
CA PHE A 4 -8.55 -15.55 -16.14
C PHE A 4 -9.27 -16.88 -16.43
N ARG A 5 -10.54 -16.81 -16.86
CA ARG A 5 -11.32 -17.99 -17.24
C ARG A 5 -10.76 -18.69 -18.48
N GLU A 6 -10.24 -17.92 -19.44
CA GLU A 6 -9.62 -18.46 -20.65
C GLU A 6 -8.42 -19.36 -20.33
N PHE A 7 -7.69 -19.05 -19.25
CA PHE A 7 -6.53 -19.82 -18.80
C PHE A 7 -6.82 -20.72 -17.59
N GLY A 8 -8.09 -20.89 -17.19
CA GLY A 8 -8.49 -21.76 -16.08
C GLY A 8 -7.95 -21.32 -14.72
N VAL A 9 -7.69 -20.04 -14.52
CA VAL A 9 -7.20 -19.47 -13.25
C VAL A 9 -8.23 -18.51 -12.65
N ASN A 10 -8.16 -18.30 -11.36
CA ASN A 10 -9.04 -17.38 -10.60
C ASN A 10 -8.29 -16.26 -9.89
N HIS A 11 -6.96 -16.21 -10.04
CA HIS A 11 -6.10 -15.26 -9.36
C HIS A 11 -4.94 -14.84 -10.26
N ILE A 12 -4.53 -13.56 -10.15
CA ILE A 12 -3.41 -12.99 -10.93
C ILE A 12 -2.10 -13.78 -10.76
N ASN A 13 -1.84 -14.31 -9.56
CA ASN A 13 -0.65 -15.14 -9.33
C ASN A 13 -0.67 -16.44 -10.14
N GLY A 14 -1.85 -17.05 -10.35
CA GLY A 14 -2.02 -18.21 -11.21
C GLY A 14 -1.70 -17.86 -12.67
N TYR A 15 -2.25 -16.75 -13.13
CA TYR A 15 -1.96 -16.24 -14.47
C TYR A 15 -0.47 -15.95 -14.67
N THR A 16 0.17 -15.28 -13.72
CA THR A 16 1.61 -14.96 -13.77
C THR A 16 2.48 -16.23 -13.80
N LYS A 17 2.09 -17.27 -13.04
CA LYS A 17 2.78 -18.57 -13.09
C LYS A 17 2.69 -19.21 -14.46
N LEU A 18 1.50 -19.23 -15.07
CA LEU A 18 1.30 -19.77 -16.41
C LEU A 18 2.09 -18.98 -17.46
N TYR A 19 2.06 -17.64 -17.40
CA TYR A 19 2.87 -16.80 -18.28
C TYR A 19 4.37 -17.13 -18.19
N LYS A 20 4.92 -17.21 -16.97
CA LYS A 20 6.31 -17.58 -16.76
C LYS A 20 6.64 -18.97 -17.31
N LYS A 21 5.75 -19.95 -17.11
CA LYS A 21 5.90 -21.33 -17.63
C LYS A 21 5.93 -21.34 -19.16
N GLY A 22 5.04 -20.60 -19.81
CA GLY A 22 5.05 -20.45 -21.27
C GLY A 22 6.34 -19.81 -21.79
N LYS A 23 6.86 -18.80 -21.11
CA LYS A 23 8.15 -18.16 -21.45
C LYS A 23 9.35 -19.12 -21.37
N THR A 24 9.31 -20.14 -20.53
CA THR A 24 10.38 -21.14 -20.41
C THR A 24 10.29 -22.27 -21.47
N GLY A 25 9.40 -22.13 -22.45
CA GLY A 25 9.27 -23.08 -23.56
C GLY A 25 8.44 -24.31 -23.25
N ALA A 26 7.58 -24.27 -22.23
CA ALA A 26 6.66 -25.37 -21.95
C ALA A 26 5.63 -25.52 -23.08
N THR A 27 5.38 -26.77 -23.50
CA THR A 27 4.48 -27.12 -24.61
C THR A 27 3.30 -27.97 -24.15
N ASP A 28 3.17 -28.20 -22.84
CA ASP A 28 2.17 -29.09 -22.24
C ASP A 28 0.80 -28.43 -21.99
N GLY A 29 0.56 -27.26 -22.59
CA GLY A 29 -0.70 -26.52 -22.42
C GLY A 29 -0.78 -25.21 -23.18
N VAL A 30 -1.86 -24.47 -22.93
CA VAL A 30 -2.06 -23.12 -23.45
C VAL A 30 -1.59 -22.11 -22.41
N TYR A 31 -0.70 -21.23 -22.82
CA TYR A 31 -0.07 -20.23 -21.94
C TYR A 31 -0.35 -18.81 -22.40
N PRO A 32 -0.48 -17.85 -21.47
CA PRO A 32 -0.55 -16.44 -21.81
C PRO A 32 0.70 -15.98 -22.57
N THR A 33 0.50 -15.18 -23.61
CA THR A 33 1.60 -14.57 -24.39
C THR A 33 2.12 -13.28 -23.77
N GLU A 34 1.30 -12.61 -22.98
CA GLU A 34 1.62 -11.32 -22.37
C GLU A 34 1.50 -11.37 -20.85
N PRO A 35 2.36 -10.63 -20.13
CA PRO A 35 2.24 -10.52 -18.69
C PRO A 35 1.03 -9.65 -18.32
N LEU A 36 0.40 -9.96 -17.20
CA LEU A 36 -0.61 -9.09 -16.59
C LEU A 36 -0.01 -8.41 -15.36
N PRO A 37 0.26 -7.10 -15.41
CA PRO A 37 0.80 -6.36 -14.29
C PRO A 37 -0.26 -6.12 -13.21
N HIS A 38 0.19 -5.87 -11.97
CA HIS A 38 -0.67 -5.35 -10.93
C HIS A 38 -1.00 -3.88 -11.19
N LEU A 39 -2.24 -3.49 -10.93
CA LEU A 39 -2.72 -2.12 -11.02
C LEU A 39 -2.83 -1.52 -9.62
N PHE A 40 -2.21 -0.37 -9.40
CA PHE A 40 -2.37 0.42 -8.19
C PHE A 40 -3.20 1.66 -8.50
N LEU A 41 -4.30 1.84 -7.77
CA LEU A 41 -5.12 3.03 -7.79
C LEU A 41 -4.84 3.81 -6.51
N ILE A 42 -4.33 5.03 -6.67
CA ILE A 42 -3.92 5.88 -5.55
C ILE A 42 -4.82 7.11 -5.53
N SER A 43 -5.51 7.33 -4.40
CA SER A 43 -6.24 8.56 -4.12
C SER A 43 -5.52 9.30 -3.00
N ASP A 44 -5.00 10.48 -3.28
CA ASP A 44 -4.25 11.31 -2.33
C ASP A 44 -5.19 12.01 -1.33
N GLU A 45 -6.36 12.47 -1.77
CA GLU A 45 -7.40 12.97 -0.87
C GLU A 45 -8.75 12.28 -1.16
N PHE A 46 -8.97 11.20 -0.44
CA PHE A 46 -10.14 10.36 -0.63
C PHE A 46 -11.46 11.06 -0.25
N ALA A 47 -11.40 12.01 0.68
CA ALA A 47 -12.56 12.80 1.07
C ALA A 47 -13.12 13.61 -0.11
N GLU A 48 -12.25 14.22 -0.91
CA GLU A 48 -12.64 14.96 -2.10
C GLU A 48 -13.20 14.05 -3.18
N LEU A 49 -12.58 12.89 -3.40
CA LEU A 49 -13.10 11.92 -4.36
C LEU A 49 -14.53 11.49 -4.01
N LYS A 50 -14.78 11.20 -2.72
CA LYS A 50 -16.14 10.83 -2.25
C LYS A 50 -17.14 11.97 -2.43
N ALA A 51 -16.74 13.21 -2.19
CA ALA A 51 -17.63 14.37 -2.31
C ALA A 51 -17.99 14.67 -3.77
N ASN A 52 -17.01 14.55 -4.68
CA ASN A 52 -17.18 14.90 -6.07
C ASN A 52 -17.81 13.77 -6.90
N GLU A 53 -17.53 12.51 -6.55
CA GLU A 53 -17.93 11.32 -7.31
C GLU A 53 -18.58 10.26 -6.40
N PRO A 54 -19.74 10.56 -5.78
CA PRO A 54 -20.37 9.65 -4.81
C PRO A 54 -20.78 8.30 -5.43
N GLU A 55 -21.15 8.27 -6.71
CA GLU A 55 -21.54 7.04 -7.42
C GLU A 55 -20.34 6.09 -7.60
N PHE A 56 -19.15 6.65 -7.80
CA PHE A 56 -17.92 5.87 -7.90
C PHE A 56 -17.58 5.09 -6.63
N MET A 57 -18.12 5.50 -5.49
CA MET A 57 -17.88 4.85 -4.21
C MET A 57 -18.32 3.38 -4.20
N ASN A 58 -19.41 3.03 -4.86
CA ASN A 58 -19.88 1.65 -4.93
C ASN A 58 -18.94 0.76 -5.74
N GLU A 59 -18.40 1.30 -6.83
CA GLU A 59 -17.40 0.63 -7.66
C GLU A 59 -16.10 0.44 -6.89
N LEU A 60 -15.68 1.45 -6.12
CA LEU A 60 -14.48 1.37 -5.30
C LEU A 60 -14.60 0.32 -4.20
N VAL A 61 -15.73 0.25 -3.50
CA VAL A 61 -16.03 -0.78 -2.50
C VAL A 61 -15.99 -2.18 -3.13
N SER A 62 -16.61 -2.33 -4.30
CA SER A 62 -16.56 -3.58 -5.06
C SER A 62 -15.13 -3.96 -5.42
N THR A 63 -14.34 -3.00 -5.89
CA THR A 63 -12.93 -3.17 -6.22
C THR A 63 -12.11 -3.54 -4.99
N ALA A 64 -12.33 -2.91 -3.84
CA ALA A 64 -11.66 -3.26 -2.59
C ALA A 64 -11.88 -4.73 -2.19
N ARG A 65 -13.09 -5.24 -2.43
CA ARG A 65 -13.47 -6.61 -2.09
C ARG A 65 -12.83 -7.66 -3.00
N ILE A 66 -12.83 -7.44 -4.32
CA ILE A 66 -12.42 -8.46 -5.31
C ILE A 66 -11.05 -8.17 -5.95
N GLY A 67 -10.56 -6.95 -5.84
CA GLY A 67 -9.37 -6.46 -6.54
C GLY A 67 -8.12 -7.28 -6.23
N ARG A 68 -7.97 -7.74 -5.00
CA ARG A 68 -6.81 -8.55 -4.57
C ARG A 68 -6.59 -9.77 -5.48
N SER A 69 -7.65 -10.50 -5.83
CA SER A 69 -7.54 -11.66 -6.71
C SER A 69 -7.23 -11.28 -8.16
N LEU A 70 -7.66 -10.08 -8.57
CA LEU A 70 -7.46 -9.56 -9.91
C LEU A 70 -6.13 -8.78 -10.07
N GLY A 71 -5.38 -8.57 -8.98
CA GLY A 71 -4.18 -7.77 -8.98
C GLY A 71 -4.42 -6.25 -8.97
N VAL A 72 -5.60 -5.82 -8.51
CA VAL A 72 -5.93 -4.40 -8.31
C VAL A 72 -5.76 -4.06 -6.83
N HIS A 73 -5.01 -3.01 -6.55
CA HIS A 73 -4.70 -2.55 -5.21
C HIS A 73 -5.12 -1.09 -5.06
N LEU A 74 -5.70 -0.78 -3.90
CA LEU A 74 -6.12 0.57 -3.56
C LEU A 74 -5.21 1.14 -2.49
N ILE A 75 -4.76 2.38 -2.69
CA ILE A 75 -4.10 3.21 -1.68
C ILE A 75 -4.97 4.45 -1.52
N LEU A 76 -5.63 4.54 -0.38
CA LEU A 76 -6.54 5.63 -0.07
C LEU A 76 -5.94 6.49 1.04
N ALA A 77 -5.57 7.71 0.73
CA ALA A 77 -5.10 8.68 1.70
C ALA A 77 -6.16 9.75 1.94
N THR A 78 -6.21 10.29 3.15
CA THR A 78 -7.07 11.41 3.50
C THR A 78 -6.54 12.10 4.74
N GLN A 79 -6.73 13.41 4.82
CA GLN A 79 -6.44 14.21 6.00
C GLN A 79 -7.56 14.14 7.05
N LYS A 80 -8.78 13.75 6.63
CA LYS A 80 -9.96 13.63 7.50
C LYS A 80 -10.58 12.26 7.37
N PRO A 81 -10.15 11.26 8.15
CA PRO A 81 -10.69 9.91 8.07
C PRO A 81 -12.14 9.79 8.56
N SER A 82 -12.52 10.64 9.53
CA SER A 82 -13.83 10.56 10.18
C SER A 82 -14.98 10.84 9.20
N GLY A 83 -15.91 9.88 9.10
CA GLY A 83 -17.10 9.97 8.24
C GLY A 83 -16.82 9.85 6.74
N VAL A 84 -15.59 9.71 6.32
CA VAL A 84 -15.19 9.62 4.91
C VAL A 84 -15.11 8.18 4.45
N VAL A 85 -14.44 7.33 5.19
CA VAL A 85 -14.24 5.92 4.85
C VAL A 85 -15.37 5.09 5.44
N ASN A 86 -16.11 4.38 4.61
CA ASN A 86 -17.21 3.53 5.08
C ASN A 86 -16.67 2.22 5.71
N GLU A 87 -17.52 1.55 6.50
CA GLU A 87 -17.16 0.32 7.20
C GLU A 87 -16.73 -0.82 6.27
N GLN A 88 -17.27 -0.86 5.05
CA GLN A 88 -16.93 -1.88 4.07
C GLN A 88 -15.50 -1.70 3.53
N ILE A 89 -15.06 -0.46 3.34
CA ILE A 89 -13.68 -0.16 2.99
C ILE A 89 -12.75 -0.49 4.16
N TRP A 90 -13.12 -0.06 5.39
CA TRP A 90 -12.34 -0.37 6.58
C TRP A 90 -12.16 -1.89 6.81
N SER A 91 -13.21 -2.68 6.65
CA SER A 91 -13.14 -4.14 6.84
C SER A 91 -12.29 -4.85 5.79
N ASN A 92 -12.22 -4.30 4.57
CA ASN A 92 -11.37 -4.83 3.50
C ASN A 92 -9.93 -4.27 3.51
N SER A 93 -9.67 -3.24 4.31
CA SER A 93 -8.35 -2.61 4.44
C SER A 93 -7.54 -3.27 5.53
N ARG A 94 -6.73 -4.27 5.16
CA ARG A 94 -5.89 -4.98 6.12
C ARG A 94 -4.74 -4.12 6.63
N PHE A 95 -4.20 -3.24 5.78
CA PHE A 95 -3.08 -2.36 6.11
C PHE A 95 -3.61 -0.96 6.38
N LYS A 96 -3.26 -0.40 7.53
CA LYS A 96 -3.60 0.96 7.92
C LYS A 96 -2.35 1.68 8.37
N ILE A 97 -2.17 2.89 7.86
CA ILE A 97 -1.05 3.75 8.25
C ILE A 97 -1.65 5.04 8.79
N ALA A 98 -1.29 5.40 10.00
CA ALA A 98 -1.65 6.67 10.60
C ALA A 98 -0.38 7.50 10.83
N LEU A 99 -0.26 8.60 10.11
CA LEU A 99 0.71 9.65 10.39
C LEU A 99 0.17 10.53 11.53
N LYS A 100 0.92 11.56 11.92
CA LYS A 100 0.45 12.51 12.92
C LYS A 100 -0.93 13.08 12.53
N VAL A 101 -1.85 13.03 13.47
CA VAL A 101 -3.15 13.69 13.40
C VAL A 101 -3.28 14.71 14.52
N ALA A 102 -4.20 15.67 14.37
CA ALA A 102 -4.42 16.70 15.39
C ALA A 102 -5.19 16.14 16.60
N GLU A 103 -6.23 15.35 16.31
CA GLU A 103 -7.18 14.88 17.31
C GLU A 103 -7.04 13.38 17.59
N PRO A 104 -7.14 12.96 18.87
CA PRO A 104 -7.17 11.54 19.23
C PRO A 104 -8.32 10.76 18.58
N ALA A 105 -9.42 11.42 18.23
CA ALA A 105 -10.55 10.80 17.57
C ALA A 105 -10.19 10.33 16.16
N ASP A 106 -9.44 11.12 15.40
CA ASP A 106 -8.97 10.76 14.05
C ASP A 106 -8.03 9.55 14.08
N SER A 107 -7.14 9.52 15.09
CA SER A 107 -6.28 8.36 15.31
C SER A 107 -7.09 7.08 15.58
N LYS A 108 -8.08 7.16 16.47
CA LYS A 108 -8.96 6.04 16.81
C LYS A 108 -9.79 5.55 15.62
N GLU A 109 -10.16 6.45 14.72
CA GLU A 109 -10.87 6.07 13.50
C GLU A 109 -10.02 5.13 12.63
N VAL A 110 -8.74 5.44 12.45
CA VAL A 110 -7.83 4.69 11.57
C VAL A 110 -7.28 3.43 12.25
N ILE A 111 -6.60 3.59 13.39
CA ILE A 111 -5.81 2.53 14.04
C ILE A 111 -6.41 2.05 15.37
N LYS A 112 -7.59 2.52 15.75
CA LYS A 112 -8.34 2.16 16.96
C LYS A 112 -7.67 2.57 18.29
N THR A 113 -6.55 3.29 18.25
CA THR A 113 -5.85 3.86 19.40
C THR A 113 -5.64 5.37 19.21
N PRO A 114 -5.42 6.15 20.29
CA PRO A 114 -5.16 7.60 20.19
C PRO A 114 -3.73 7.94 19.78
N ASP A 115 -2.87 6.96 19.57
CA ASP A 115 -1.42 7.08 19.60
C ASP A 115 -0.86 8.01 18.52
N ALA A 116 -1.49 8.06 17.32
CA ALA A 116 -1.04 8.91 16.24
C ALA A 116 -1.15 10.42 16.58
N ALA A 117 -2.07 10.80 17.47
CA ALA A 117 -2.15 12.19 17.95
C ALA A 117 -0.94 12.59 18.82
N SER A 118 -0.29 11.62 19.45
CA SER A 118 0.89 11.85 20.30
C SER A 118 2.22 11.88 19.54
N ILE A 119 2.21 11.68 18.22
CA ILE A 119 3.42 11.77 17.41
C ILE A 119 3.92 13.21 17.40
N THR A 120 5.19 13.41 17.77
CA THR A 120 5.85 14.72 17.79
C THR A 120 6.87 14.89 16.68
N LEU A 121 7.47 13.79 16.20
CA LEU A 121 8.52 13.82 15.19
C LEU A 121 7.95 13.74 13.77
N PRO A 122 8.38 14.60 12.83
CA PRO A 122 8.00 14.51 11.44
C PRO A 122 8.38 13.16 10.82
N GLY A 123 7.54 12.67 9.92
CA GLY A 123 7.78 11.40 9.22
C GLY A 123 7.58 10.15 10.07
N ARG A 124 7.15 10.27 11.32
CA ARG A 124 6.71 9.12 12.12
C ARG A 124 5.29 8.72 11.81
N GLY A 125 5.01 7.43 11.90
CA GLY A 125 3.69 6.88 11.71
C GLY A 125 3.53 5.51 12.37
N TYR A 126 2.28 5.12 12.56
CA TYR A 126 1.91 3.79 13.01
C TYR A 126 1.46 2.94 11.83
N LEU A 127 1.99 1.73 11.74
CA LEU A 127 1.51 0.68 10.86
C LEU A 127 0.68 -0.31 11.67
N GLN A 128 -0.56 -0.50 11.26
CA GLN A 128 -1.43 -1.55 11.78
C GLN A 128 -1.77 -2.53 10.66
N VAL A 129 -1.59 -3.82 10.92
CA VAL A 129 -1.96 -4.89 9.99
C VAL A 129 -2.96 -5.82 10.67
N GLY A 130 -4.06 -6.10 9.96
CA GLY A 130 -5.13 -6.94 10.50
C GLY A 130 -5.74 -6.38 11.78
N ASN A 131 -6.06 -7.26 12.70
CA ASN A 131 -6.52 -6.90 14.05
C ASN A 131 -5.35 -6.91 15.05
N ASN A 132 -4.39 -5.99 14.83
CA ASN A 132 -3.15 -5.91 15.62
C ASN A 132 -2.22 -7.14 15.49
N GLU A 133 -2.24 -7.84 14.36
CA GLU A 133 -1.20 -8.82 14.02
C GLU A 133 0.18 -8.15 13.97
N ILE A 134 0.22 -6.91 13.46
CA ILE A 134 1.35 -5.99 13.52
C ILE A 134 0.80 -4.63 13.96
N TYR A 135 1.43 -4.04 14.96
CA TYR A 135 1.19 -2.68 15.40
C TYR A 135 2.52 -2.04 15.77
N GLU A 136 3.06 -1.25 14.86
CA GLU A 136 4.43 -0.73 14.97
C GLU A 136 4.50 0.77 14.70
N LEU A 137 5.29 1.46 15.53
CA LEU A 137 5.72 2.83 15.27
C LEU A 137 6.94 2.78 14.36
N PHE A 138 6.89 3.46 13.23
CA PHE A 138 8.00 3.52 12.27
C PHE A 138 8.42 4.96 11.96
N GLN A 139 9.62 5.11 11.43
CA GLN A 139 10.15 6.36 10.88
C GLN A 139 10.31 6.20 9.38
N THR A 140 9.75 7.13 8.60
CA THR A 140 9.99 7.15 7.15
C THR A 140 11.40 7.62 6.82
N ALA A 141 11.91 7.20 5.67
CA ALA A 141 13.13 7.77 5.13
C ALA A 141 12.93 9.26 4.77
N TYR A 142 14.01 10.02 4.81
CA TYR A 142 13.99 11.41 4.41
C TYR A 142 13.95 11.55 2.89
N SER A 143 12.83 12.04 2.36
CA SER A 143 12.62 12.19 0.91
C SER A 143 13.46 13.29 0.25
N GLY A 144 13.98 14.24 1.03
CA GLY A 144 14.87 15.30 0.57
C GLY A 144 16.36 14.89 0.50
N ALA A 145 16.68 13.62 0.75
CA ALA A 145 18.05 13.13 0.64
C ALA A 145 18.55 13.25 -0.82
N LYS A 146 19.82 13.61 -0.96
CA LYS A 146 20.44 13.73 -2.28
C LYS A 146 20.47 12.35 -2.95
N TYR A 147 19.99 12.28 -4.20
CA TYR A 147 20.07 11.05 -4.97
C TYR A 147 21.55 10.68 -5.27
N VAL A 148 21.94 9.46 -4.94
CA VAL A 148 23.22 8.87 -5.27
C VAL A 148 22.96 7.66 -6.16
N PRO A 149 23.45 7.65 -7.43
CA PRO A 149 23.30 6.50 -8.32
C PRO A 149 23.94 5.24 -7.74
N ASP A 150 23.38 4.06 -8.04
CA ASP A 150 23.86 2.75 -7.54
C ASP A 150 25.32 2.46 -7.92
N GLU A 151 25.79 2.96 -9.06
CA GLU A 151 27.19 2.85 -9.48
C GLU A 151 28.15 3.56 -8.52
N ALA A 152 27.71 4.66 -7.91
CA ALA A 152 28.49 5.37 -6.91
C ALA A 152 28.42 4.71 -5.53
N GLN A 153 27.35 3.95 -5.24
CA GLN A 153 27.21 3.20 -3.99
C GLN A 153 28.16 2.00 -3.94
N ASN A 154 28.38 1.34 -5.08
CA ASN A 154 29.29 0.17 -5.16
C ASN A 154 30.76 0.53 -4.95
N THR A 155 31.15 1.80 -5.04
CA THR A 155 32.50 2.28 -4.77
C THR A 155 32.66 2.87 -3.37
N ALA A 156 31.57 3.14 -2.67
CA ALA A 156 31.60 3.60 -1.31
C ALA A 156 32.02 2.43 -0.39
N LYS A 157 33.11 2.58 0.36
CA LYS A 157 33.43 1.67 1.46
C LYS A 157 32.21 1.60 2.37
N VAL A 158 31.74 0.38 2.64
CA VAL A 158 30.69 0.17 3.63
C VAL A 158 31.19 0.81 4.94
N ASP A 159 30.48 1.86 5.37
CA ASP A 159 30.77 2.48 6.67
C ASP A 159 29.97 1.69 7.71
N ASP A 160 30.65 0.80 8.40
CA ASP A 160 30.09 -0.07 9.45
C ASP A 160 30.11 0.57 10.85
N ARG A 161 30.47 1.86 10.92
CA ARG A 161 30.43 2.61 12.18
C ARG A 161 28.98 2.83 12.62
N ILE A 162 28.76 2.75 13.91
CA ILE A 162 27.47 3.11 14.52
C ILE A 162 27.36 4.64 14.57
N TRP A 163 26.36 5.17 13.90
CA TRP A 163 26.07 6.60 13.89
C TRP A 163 24.87 6.93 14.76
N LEU A 164 24.99 8.04 15.52
CA LEU A 164 23.83 8.65 16.16
C LEU A 164 23.05 9.39 15.07
N ILE A 165 21.83 8.94 14.80
CA ILE A 165 20.96 9.63 13.86
C ILE A 165 20.13 10.70 14.59
N ASN A 166 19.94 11.85 13.94
CA ASN A 166 19.06 12.89 14.44
C ASN A 166 17.58 12.48 14.24
N HIS A 167 16.68 13.32 14.71
CA HIS A 167 15.24 13.10 14.62
C HIS A 167 14.69 13.06 13.18
N LEU A 168 15.50 13.43 12.18
CA LEU A 168 15.18 13.34 10.76
C LEU A 168 15.75 12.08 10.09
N GLY A 169 16.43 11.21 10.85
CA GLY A 169 17.06 10.00 10.33
C GLY A 169 18.40 10.25 9.60
N GLN A 170 19.04 11.40 9.83
CA GLN A 170 20.35 11.75 9.26
C GLN A 170 21.47 11.39 10.25
N ALA A 171 22.57 10.82 9.75
CA ALA A 171 23.80 10.57 10.50
C ALA A 171 24.71 11.81 10.50
#